data_edbcea0c450809139471e5cfe3748de0
#
_entry.id   edbcea0c450809139471e5cfe3748de0
#
_cell.length_a   1.000
_cell.length_b   1.000
_cell.length_c   1.000
_cell.angle_alpha   90.00
_cell.angle_beta   90.00
_cell.angle_gamma   90.00
#
_symmetry.space_group_name_H-M   'P 1'
#
loop_
_entity.id
_entity.type
_entity.pdbx_description
1 polymer ?
#
loop_
_entity_poly.entity_id
_entity_poly.type
_entity_poly.pdbx_seq_one_letter_code
_entity_poly.pdbx_strand_id
1 'polypeptide(L)'
;MQAIPYRWPSPPDAESVRTIGFGTCASKHALLAEELLSAGIESLPLFVVGPLVPRVLADDLEIEPGRYLPEVHECLTVLTPWAGPLRVDVTWDPLLIERGLPGTLDWDGHSDMSLAVGEGGPCWSVPREGLREAKEALRARLYRPGERELRDRTLAAISRRFEEWRSR
;
A
#
# COMPACT_ATOMS: atom_id res chain seq x y z
N MET A 1 5.61 11.16 5.49
CA MET A 1 5.25 9.75 5.27
C MET A 1 5.34 9.33 3.80
N GLN A 2 4.68 10.05 2.89
CA GLN A 2 4.68 9.69 1.47
C GLN A 2 6.08 9.69 0.84
N ALA A 3 6.96 10.61 1.21
CA ALA A 3 8.35 10.66 0.73
C ALA A 3 9.22 9.44 1.08
N ILE A 4 8.77 8.56 1.98
CA ILE A 4 9.48 7.31 2.30
C ILE A 4 9.38 6.36 1.10
N PRO A 5 10.52 5.87 0.56
CA PRO A 5 10.52 4.99 -0.61
C PRO A 5 9.75 3.68 -0.37
N TYR A 6 8.96 3.26 -1.35
CA TYR A 6 8.40 1.91 -1.34
C TYR A 6 9.46 0.89 -1.74
N ARG A 7 9.61 -0.17 -0.92
CA ARG A 7 10.49 -1.31 -1.21
C ARG A 7 9.94 -2.60 -0.58
N TRP A 8 10.01 -3.69 -1.34
CA TRP A 8 9.69 -5.04 -0.88
C TRP A 8 10.91 -5.97 -1.07
N PRO A 9 11.23 -6.89 -0.12
CA PRO A 9 10.54 -7.05 1.15
C PRO A 9 10.91 -5.97 2.18
N SER A 10 9.99 -5.74 3.11
CA SER A 10 10.20 -4.86 4.27
C SER A 10 9.45 -5.44 5.48
N PRO A 11 9.98 -5.31 6.70
CA PRO A 11 9.22 -5.61 7.89
C PRO A 11 7.92 -4.79 7.95
N PRO A 12 6.84 -5.32 8.55
CA PRO A 12 5.52 -4.68 8.48
C PRO A 12 5.25 -3.65 9.59
N ASP A 13 6.26 -3.28 10.37
CA ASP A 13 6.13 -2.39 11.54
C ASP A 13 6.73 -1.00 11.30
N ALA A 14 6.27 -0.03 12.10
CA ALA A 14 6.66 1.37 12.02
C ALA A 14 8.13 1.61 12.40
N GLU A 15 8.64 0.90 13.41
CA GLU A 15 10.01 1.07 13.90
C GLU A 15 11.03 0.67 12.82
N SER A 16 10.75 -0.40 12.11
CA SER A 16 11.57 -0.80 10.97
C SER A 16 11.66 0.31 9.91
N VAL A 17 10.54 0.97 9.58
CA VAL A 17 10.56 2.08 8.62
C VAL A 17 11.41 3.24 9.11
N ARG A 18 11.32 3.59 10.39
CA ARG A 18 12.16 4.65 11.00
C ARG A 18 13.65 4.32 10.90
N THR A 19 13.99 3.06 11.08
CA THR A 19 15.39 2.58 11.13
C THR A 19 16.00 2.44 9.75
N ILE A 20 15.26 1.80 8.80
CA ILE A 20 15.81 1.44 7.47
C ILE A 20 15.48 2.47 6.39
N GLY A 21 14.53 3.38 6.62
CA GLY A 21 14.18 4.47 5.72
C GLY A 21 13.35 4.10 4.49
N PHE A 22 12.78 2.89 4.45
CA PHE A 22 11.85 2.45 3.39
C PHE A 22 10.79 1.50 3.94
N GLY A 23 9.72 1.25 3.17
CA GLY A 23 8.66 0.36 3.62
C GLY A 23 7.70 -0.07 2.53
N THR A 24 6.79 -0.97 2.88
CA THR A 24 5.63 -1.36 2.07
C THR A 24 4.37 -0.61 2.53
N CYS A 25 3.22 -0.88 1.91
CA CYS A 25 1.94 -0.33 2.37
C CYS A 25 1.72 -0.58 3.87
N ALA A 26 1.93 -1.80 4.36
CA ALA A 26 1.71 -2.15 5.77
C ALA A 26 2.56 -1.30 6.72
N SER A 27 3.87 -1.28 6.53
CA SER A 27 4.78 -0.58 7.44
C SER A 27 4.68 0.95 7.36
N LYS A 28 4.47 1.52 6.17
CA LYS A 28 4.27 2.96 6.00
C LYS A 28 2.97 3.44 6.65
N HIS A 29 1.88 2.66 6.55
CA HIS A 29 0.62 2.99 7.21
C HIS A 29 0.65 2.73 8.71
N ALA A 30 1.39 1.72 9.19
CA ALA A 30 1.65 1.56 10.62
C ALA A 30 2.36 2.78 11.19
N LEU A 31 3.41 3.27 10.53
CA LEU A 31 4.12 4.48 10.94
C LEU A 31 3.21 5.72 10.89
N LEU A 32 2.44 5.92 9.82
CA LEU A 32 1.50 7.04 9.72
C LEU A 32 0.46 7.01 10.84
N ALA A 33 -0.05 5.82 11.17
CA ALA A 33 -1.03 5.66 12.24
C ALA A 33 -0.49 6.04 13.62
N GLU A 34 0.78 5.73 13.91
CA GLU A 34 1.43 6.16 15.17
C GLU A 34 1.63 7.68 15.21
N GLU A 35 2.07 8.30 14.11
CA GLU A 35 2.24 9.75 14.02
C GLU A 35 0.89 10.49 14.17
N LEU A 36 -0.17 9.99 13.52
CA LEU A 36 -1.52 10.53 13.67
C LEU A 36 -2.02 10.43 15.11
N LEU A 37 -1.84 9.27 15.74
CA LEU A 37 -2.21 9.06 17.14
C LEU A 37 -1.46 10.01 18.07
N SER A 38 -0.17 10.23 17.83
CA SER A 38 0.66 11.18 18.58
C SER A 38 0.17 12.63 18.42
N ALA A 39 -0.47 12.94 17.30
CA ALA A 39 -1.11 14.23 17.03
C ALA A 39 -2.57 14.30 17.52
N GLY A 40 -3.06 13.26 18.20
CA GLY A 40 -4.46 13.18 18.68
C GLY A 40 -5.49 12.88 17.59
N ILE A 41 -5.07 12.37 16.44
CA ILE A 41 -5.94 12.01 15.31
C ILE A 41 -6.10 10.48 15.26
N GLU A 42 -7.32 10.01 15.38
CA GLU A 42 -7.61 8.58 15.29
C GLU A 42 -7.61 8.10 13.83
N SER A 43 -7.19 6.87 13.64
CA SER A 43 -7.27 6.20 12.35
C SER A 43 -7.54 4.71 12.51
N LEU A 44 -8.20 4.13 11.51
CA LEU A 44 -8.51 2.70 11.45
C LEU A 44 -7.84 2.09 10.23
N PRO A 45 -7.23 0.90 10.35
CA PRO A 45 -6.74 0.17 9.19
C PRO A 45 -7.89 -0.15 8.23
N LEU A 46 -7.64 0.01 6.94
CA LEU A 46 -8.54 -0.30 5.85
C LEU A 46 -7.88 -1.30 4.92
N PHE A 47 -8.53 -2.45 4.69
CA PHE A 47 -8.14 -3.37 3.65
C PHE A 47 -8.88 -3.06 2.35
N VAL A 48 -8.14 -3.11 1.26
CA VAL A 48 -8.66 -2.99 -0.11
C VAL A 48 -8.13 -4.14 -0.93
N VAL A 49 -8.99 -4.82 -1.68
CA VAL A 49 -8.55 -5.85 -2.62
C VAL A 49 -8.49 -5.24 -4.02
N GLY A 50 -7.33 -5.24 -4.61
CA GLY A 50 -7.09 -4.70 -5.93
C GLY A 50 -6.04 -5.52 -6.70
N PRO A 51 -5.64 -5.09 -7.90
CA PRO A 51 -4.58 -5.76 -8.65
C PRO A 51 -3.23 -5.59 -7.95
N LEU A 52 -2.45 -6.69 -7.90
CA LEU A 52 -1.07 -6.65 -7.40
C LEU A 52 -0.19 -5.74 -8.26
N VAL A 53 -0.39 -5.77 -9.56
CA VAL A 53 0.42 -5.02 -10.52
C VAL A 53 -0.35 -3.80 -11.00
N PRO A 54 0.15 -2.59 -10.72
CA PRO A 54 -0.36 -1.38 -11.33
C PRO A 54 -0.29 -1.46 -12.87
N ARG A 55 -1.31 -0.97 -13.55
CA ARG A 55 -1.43 -1.05 -15.02
C ARG A 55 -0.21 -0.48 -15.74
N VAL A 56 0.38 0.58 -15.21
CA VAL A 56 1.58 1.22 -15.77
C VAL A 56 2.82 0.32 -15.78
N LEU A 57 2.84 -0.74 -14.97
CA LEU A 57 3.94 -1.70 -14.89
C LEU A 57 3.65 -3.01 -15.64
N ALA A 58 2.44 -3.23 -16.12
CA ALA A 58 2.05 -4.52 -16.71
C ALA A 58 2.90 -4.87 -17.93
N ASP A 59 3.16 -3.90 -18.81
CA ASP A 59 3.98 -4.09 -20.00
C ASP A 59 5.46 -4.24 -19.65
N ASP A 60 5.95 -3.52 -18.65
CA ASP A 60 7.35 -3.54 -18.21
C ASP A 60 7.75 -4.85 -17.51
N LEU A 61 6.81 -5.55 -16.92
CA LEU A 61 7.05 -6.77 -16.12
C LEU A 61 6.77 -8.06 -16.89
N GLU A 62 6.48 -7.98 -18.20
CA GLU A 62 6.15 -9.13 -19.05
C GLU A 62 5.11 -10.07 -18.42
N ILE A 63 4.11 -9.48 -17.73
CA ILE A 63 3.04 -10.25 -17.11
C ILE A 63 2.06 -10.68 -18.19
N GLU A 64 1.75 -11.98 -18.20
CA GLU A 64 0.79 -12.53 -19.16
C GLU A 64 -0.49 -11.70 -19.20
N PRO A 65 -0.90 -11.20 -20.38
CA PRO A 65 -2.13 -10.42 -20.53
C PRO A 65 -3.33 -11.16 -19.94
N GLY A 66 -4.09 -10.47 -19.10
CA GLY A 66 -5.29 -11.04 -18.46
C GLY A 66 -5.03 -11.85 -17.19
N ARG A 67 -3.79 -12.02 -16.76
CA ARG A 67 -3.49 -12.67 -15.49
C ARG A 67 -3.68 -11.69 -14.34
N TYR A 68 -4.81 -11.79 -13.66
CA TYR A 68 -5.10 -11.01 -12.46
C TYR A 68 -4.58 -11.73 -11.22
N LEU A 69 -3.63 -11.11 -10.52
CA LEU A 69 -3.25 -11.49 -9.16
C LEU A 69 -3.84 -10.45 -8.21
N PRO A 70 -4.74 -10.83 -7.31
CA PRO A 70 -5.25 -9.91 -6.31
C PRO A 70 -4.19 -9.59 -5.27
N GLU A 71 -4.21 -8.39 -4.69
CA GLU A 71 -3.44 -8.04 -3.49
C GLU A 71 -4.39 -7.52 -2.42
N VAL A 72 -4.12 -7.90 -1.18
CA VAL A 72 -4.73 -7.30 0.00
C VAL A 72 -3.89 -6.08 0.38
N HIS A 73 -4.30 -4.96 -0.16
CA HIS A 73 -3.69 -3.68 0.13
C HIS A 73 -4.14 -3.15 1.49
N GLU A 74 -3.26 -2.44 2.18
CA GLU A 74 -3.52 -1.82 3.48
C GLU A 74 -3.31 -0.32 3.38
N CYS A 75 -4.31 0.44 3.77
CA CYS A 75 -4.27 1.88 3.94
C CYS A 75 -5.03 2.28 5.21
N LEU A 76 -5.38 3.54 5.40
CA LEU A 76 -6.07 4.02 6.59
C LEU A 76 -7.38 4.72 6.25
N THR A 77 -8.36 4.58 7.14
CA THR A 77 -9.42 5.57 7.33
C THR A 77 -8.99 6.48 8.48
N VAL A 78 -8.77 7.75 8.21
CA VAL A 78 -8.36 8.77 9.18
C VAL A 78 -9.60 9.56 9.61
N LEU A 79 -9.83 9.65 10.91
CA LEU A 79 -11.00 10.36 11.48
C LEU A 79 -10.63 11.81 11.76
N THR A 80 -10.82 12.67 10.76
CA THR A 80 -10.50 14.10 10.90
C THR A 80 -11.67 14.87 11.53
N PRO A 81 -11.40 15.82 12.46
CA PRO A 81 -12.46 16.61 13.08
C PRO A 81 -13.11 17.63 12.13
N TRP A 82 -12.47 17.92 10.99
CA TRP A 82 -12.92 18.94 10.04
C TRP A 82 -13.59 18.39 8.77
N ALA A 83 -13.30 17.14 8.38
CA ALA A 83 -13.85 16.53 7.16
C ALA A 83 -14.47 15.15 7.40
N GLY A 84 -14.42 14.65 8.66
CA GLY A 84 -14.89 13.30 8.98
C GLY A 84 -13.92 12.21 8.55
N PRO A 85 -14.40 10.99 8.26
CA PRO A 85 -13.54 9.88 7.86
C PRO A 85 -13.04 10.07 6.42
N LEU A 86 -11.72 10.02 6.23
CA LEU A 86 -11.05 10.12 4.94
C LEU A 86 -10.17 8.89 4.69
N ARG A 87 -10.16 8.38 3.46
CA ARG A 87 -9.22 7.35 3.03
C ARG A 87 -7.86 7.99 2.76
N VAL A 88 -6.82 7.45 3.40
CA VAL A 88 -5.45 7.96 3.28
C VAL A 88 -4.51 6.82 2.88
N ASP A 89 -3.84 6.99 1.75
CA ASP A 89 -2.93 6.01 1.18
C ASP A 89 -1.58 6.64 0.83
N VAL A 90 -0.56 6.33 1.61
CA VAL A 90 0.81 6.85 1.46
C VAL A 90 1.77 5.80 0.89
N THR A 91 1.26 4.79 0.20
CA THR A 91 2.05 3.66 -0.29
C THR A 91 3.13 4.09 -1.26
N TRP A 92 2.75 4.79 -2.33
CA TRP A 92 3.71 5.22 -3.33
C TRP A 92 4.37 6.52 -2.92
N ASP A 93 5.68 6.61 -3.12
CA ASP A 93 6.42 7.86 -2.97
C ASP A 93 6.19 8.77 -4.19
N PRO A 94 6.48 10.09 -4.09
CA PRO A 94 6.18 11.06 -5.12
C PRO A 94 6.73 10.69 -6.50
N LEU A 95 7.96 10.18 -6.57
CA LEU A 95 8.56 9.76 -7.84
C LEU A 95 7.74 8.67 -8.54
N LEU A 96 7.21 7.71 -7.78
CA LEU A 96 6.41 6.63 -8.34
C LEU A 96 5.05 7.15 -8.86
N ILE A 97 4.44 8.11 -8.16
CA ILE A 97 3.19 8.74 -8.60
C ILE A 97 3.43 9.58 -9.88
N GLU A 98 4.51 10.33 -9.96
CA GLU A 98 4.93 11.06 -11.16
C GLU A 98 5.20 10.14 -12.36
N ARG A 99 5.56 8.88 -12.11
CA ARG A 99 5.70 7.83 -13.12
C ARG A 99 4.38 7.16 -13.52
N GLY A 100 3.25 7.63 -12.97
CA GLY A 100 1.92 7.18 -13.34
C GLY A 100 1.31 6.10 -12.44
N LEU A 101 1.92 5.80 -11.28
CA LEU A 101 1.25 4.95 -10.29
C LEU A 101 0.09 5.72 -9.64
N PRO A 102 -1.03 5.04 -9.32
CA PRO A 102 -2.17 5.70 -8.69
C PRO A 102 -1.80 6.21 -7.29
N GLY A 103 -2.06 7.47 -7.03
CA GLY A 103 -1.76 8.13 -5.76
C GLY A 103 -2.14 9.61 -5.81
N THR A 104 -2.09 10.28 -4.67
CA THR A 104 -2.38 11.70 -4.54
C THR A 104 -1.12 12.42 -4.09
N LEU A 105 -0.63 13.38 -4.90
CA LEU A 105 0.38 14.34 -4.49
C LEU A 105 -0.32 15.54 -3.83
N ASP A 106 0.39 16.22 -2.93
CA ASP A 106 -0.06 17.47 -2.28
C ASP A 106 -1.48 17.35 -1.70
N TRP A 107 -1.69 16.24 -0.92
CA TRP A 107 -2.99 15.98 -0.30
C TRP A 107 -3.44 17.16 0.58
N ASP A 108 -4.67 17.61 0.37
CA ASP A 108 -5.28 18.77 1.01
C ASP A 108 -5.78 18.53 2.45
N GLY A 109 -5.81 17.29 2.92
CA GLY A 109 -6.36 16.92 4.23
C GLY A 109 -7.90 16.97 4.32
N HIS A 110 -8.61 17.18 3.22
CA HIS A 110 -10.07 17.36 3.17
C HIS A 110 -10.78 16.36 2.25
N SER A 111 -10.06 15.70 1.37
CA SER A 111 -10.59 14.72 0.41
C SER A 111 -9.93 13.36 0.57
N ASP A 112 -10.57 12.31 0.05
CA ASP A 112 -9.98 10.99 -0.04
C ASP A 112 -8.74 11.02 -0.95
N MET A 113 -7.68 10.30 -0.56
CA MET A 113 -6.55 10.03 -1.47
C MET A 113 -6.90 8.89 -2.44
N SER A 114 -6.32 8.95 -3.63
CA SER A 114 -6.34 7.83 -4.59
C SER A 114 -5.63 6.62 -3.99
N LEU A 115 -6.22 5.45 -4.14
CA LEU A 115 -5.67 4.21 -3.59
C LEU A 115 -4.57 3.64 -4.49
N ALA A 116 -3.51 3.13 -3.89
CA ALA A 116 -2.36 2.54 -4.59
C ALA A 116 -2.70 1.35 -5.49
N VAL A 117 -3.79 0.66 -5.20
CA VAL A 117 -4.31 -0.46 -6.02
C VAL A 117 -5.42 -0.02 -6.99
N GLY A 118 -5.67 1.29 -7.12
CA GLY A 118 -6.76 1.84 -7.91
C GLY A 118 -8.11 1.76 -7.22
N GLU A 119 -9.13 2.29 -7.87
CA GLU A 119 -10.48 2.39 -7.33
C GLU A 119 -11.36 1.17 -7.69
N GLY A 120 -12.42 0.96 -6.90
CA GLY A 120 -13.50 0.03 -7.22
C GLY A 120 -13.36 -1.40 -6.68
N GLY A 121 -12.31 -1.70 -5.92
CA GLY A 121 -12.18 -2.99 -5.22
C GLY A 121 -12.99 -3.04 -3.92
N PRO A 122 -13.32 -4.26 -3.41
CA PRO A 122 -13.90 -4.43 -2.09
C PRO A 122 -13.00 -3.82 -1.02
N CYS A 123 -13.58 -3.03 -0.11
CA CYS A 123 -12.85 -2.43 1.01
C CYS A 123 -13.65 -2.53 2.30
N TRP A 124 -12.95 -2.67 3.43
CA TRP A 124 -13.55 -2.69 4.77
C TRP A 124 -12.51 -2.34 5.84
N SER A 125 -12.98 -1.67 6.89
CA SER A 125 -12.15 -1.40 8.06
C SER A 125 -11.94 -2.67 8.87
N VAL A 126 -10.75 -2.79 9.46
CA VAL A 126 -10.35 -3.93 10.30
C VAL A 126 -9.81 -3.41 11.64
N PRO A 127 -9.95 -4.19 12.73
CA PRO A 127 -9.30 -3.84 14.00
C PRO A 127 -7.78 -3.82 13.84
N ARG A 128 -7.09 -2.96 14.60
CA ARG A 128 -5.61 -2.97 14.66
C ARG A 128 -5.08 -4.26 15.27
N GLU A 129 -5.79 -4.75 16.29
CA GLU A 129 -5.47 -6.02 16.92
C GLU A 129 -5.69 -7.18 15.95
N GLY A 130 -4.69 -8.03 15.78
CA GLY A 130 -4.75 -9.15 14.83
C GLY A 130 -4.72 -8.75 13.35
N LEU A 131 -4.33 -7.51 13.01
CA LEU A 131 -4.32 -6.99 11.64
C LEU A 131 -3.50 -7.85 10.68
N ARG A 132 -2.34 -8.31 11.12
CA ARG A 132 -1.45 -9.16 10.33
C ARG A 132 -2.07 -10.53 10.04
N GLU A 133 -2.63 -11.15 11.06
CA GLU A 133 -3.31 -12.45 10.98
C GLU A 133 -4.54 -12.36 10.07
N ALA A 134 -5.32 -11.29 10.20
CA ALA A 134 -6.48 -11.04 9.33
C ALA A 134 -6.06 -10.88 7.86
N LYS A 135 -4.97 -10.16 7.58
CA LYS A 135 -4.42 -10.00 6.24
C LYS A 135 -3.95 -11.31 5.64
N GLU A 136 -3.22 -12.13 6.41
CA GLU A 136 -2.75 -13.44 5.97
C GLU A 136 -3.90 -14.43 5.77
N ALA A 137 -4.91 -14.43 6.64
CA ALA A 137 -6.11 -15.25 6.47
C ALA A 137 -6.88 -14.89 5.19
N LEU A 138 -6.98 -13.61 4.87
CA LEU A 138 -7.61 -13.16 3.64
C LEU A 138 -6.79 -13.56 2.40
N ARG A 139 -5.47 -13.37 2.43
CA ARG A 139 -4.58 -13.84 1.36
C ARG A 139 -4.68 -15.34 1.11
N ALA A 140 -4.78 -16.13 2.20
CA ALA A 140 -4.94 -17.58 2.09
C ALA A 140 -6.24 -17.99 1.37
N ARG A 141 -7.29 -17.15 1.41
CA ARG A 141 -8.55 -17.38 0.68
C ARG A 141 -8.49 -16.90 -0.78
N LEU A 142 -7.70 -15.86 -1.04
CA LEU A 142 -7.61 -15.25 -2.37
C LEU A 142 -6.67 -16.02 -3.31
N TYR A 143 -5.60 -16.61 -2.77
CA TYR A 143 -4.57 -17.26 -3.59
C TYR A 143 -4.79 -18.76 -3.76
N ARG A 144 -4.65 -19.21 -5.00
CA ARG A 144 -4.54 -20.63 -5.33
C ARG A 144 -3.12 -21.15 -5.00
N PRO A 145 -2.92 -22.48 -4.93
CA PRO A 145 -1.58 -23.05 -4.79
C PRO A 145 -0.61 -22.49 -5.85
N GLY A 146 0.57 -22.07 -5.41
CA GLY A 146 1.61 -21.47 -6.26
C GLY A 146 1.45 -19.96 -6.54
N GLU A 147 0.28 -19.36 -6.34
CA GLU A 147 0.09 -17.93 -6.58
C GLU A 147 0.78 -17.05 -5.54
N ARG A 148 0.98 -17.56 -4.33
CA ARG A 148 1.74 -16.86 -3.29
C ARG A 148 3.21 -16.67 -3.70
N GLU A 149 3.85 -17.69 -4.23
CA GLU A 149 5.22 -17.60 -4.71
C GLU A 149 5.33 -16.68 -5.94
N LEU A 150 4.33 -16.75 -6.84
CA LEU A 150 4.25 -15.85 -7.97
C LEU A 150 4.11 -14.40 -7.52
N ARG A 151 3.23 -14.12 -6.55
CA ARG A 151 3.09 -12.81 -5.92
C ARG A 151 4.42 -12.28 -5.41
N ASP A 152 5.15 -13.08 -4.65
CA ASP A 152 6.41 -12.66 -4.03
C ASP A 152 7.49 -12.38 -5.08
N ARG A 153 7.57 -13.20 -6.13
CA ARG A 153 8.44 -12.92 -7.29
C ARG A 153 8.04 -11.64 -8.02
N THR A 154 6.73 -11.40 -8.19
CA THR A 154 6.21 -10.19 -8.83
C THR A 154 6.54 -8.95 -8.01
N LEU A 155 6.34 -8.97 -6.69
CA LEU A 155 6.71 -7.86 -5.80
C LEU A 155 8.22 -7.58 -5.82
N ALA A 156 9.05 -8.61 -5.89
CA ALA A 156 10.49 -8.44 -6.03
C ALA A 156 10.86 -7.79 -7.37
N ALA A 157 10.18 -8.14 -8.46
CA ALA A 157 10.37 -7.52 -9.76
C ALA A 157 9.93 -6.05 -9.77
N ILE A 158 8.77 -5.74 -9.18
CA ILE A 158 8.27 -4.38 -9.00
C ILE A 158 9.28 -3.54 -8.20
N SER A 159 9.78 -4.04 -7.08
CA SER A 159 10.78 -3.34 -6.27
C SER A 159 12.07 -3.04 -7.02
N ARG A 160 12.60 -3.99 -7.79
CA ARG A 160 13.79 -3.76 -8.65
C ARG A 160 13.51 -2.66 -9.68
N ARG A 161 12.33 -2.68 -10.31
CA ARG A 161 11.96 -1.65 -11.29
C ARG A 161 11.90 -0.26 -10.66
N PHE A 162 11.40 -0.14 -9.45
CA PHE A 162 11.38 1.12 -8.72
C PHE A 162 12.78 1.63 -8.37
N GLU A 163 13.70 0.75 -8.00
CA GLU A 163 15.11 1.13 -7.79
C GLU A 163 15.77 1.64 -9.09
N GLU A 164 15.49 0.99 -10.21
CA GLU A 164 15.96 1.47 -11.52
C GLU A 164 15.42 2.85 -11.86
N TRP A 165 14.16 3.14 -11.53
CA TRP A 165 13.56 4.46 -11.73
C TRP A 165 14.18 5.54 -10.85
N ARG A 166 14.60 5.20 -9.63
CA ARG A 166 15.27 6.12 -8.69
C ARG A 166 16.72 6.39 -9.03
N SER A 167 17.37 5.48 -9.76
CA SER A 167 18.79 5.61 -10.15
C SER A 167 19.02 6.41 -11.44
N ARG A 168 17.96 6.79 -12.12
CA ARG A 168 17.99 7.60 -13.37
C ARG A 168 17.71 9.07 -13.10
#